data_f355ff712671fee413460d26b77366e0
#
_entry.id   f355ff712671fee413460d26b77366e0
#
_cell.length_a   1.000
_cell.length_b   1.000
_cell.length_c   1.000
_cell.angle_alpha   90.00
_cell.angle_beta   90.00
_cell.angle_gamma   90.00
#
_symmetry.space_group_name_H-M   'P 1'
#
loop_
_entity.id
_entity.type
_entity.pdbx_description
1 polymer ?
#
loop_
_entity_poly.entity_id
_entity_poly.type
_entity_poly.pdbx_seq_one_letter_code
_entity_poly.pdbx_strand_id
1 'polypeptide(L)'
;SEEIPARMQKRAAAEFSQIFTSELEKVGLAYETANYFVTPRRITISIDGLPLQQATVVEERRGPRVDAPAPALDGFMRSNNISRDQIEERETKKGRFYFVEIETKGKLTKEVLPAIIETSLKKFAWPKSMRWGSNSFRWVRPLHSILAVFEAEVLHGELDLGHDKLVFTNMTKGHRCCGAEKISVANFADY
;
A
#
# COMPACT_ATOMS: atom_id res chain seq x y z
N SER A 1 17.84 6.69 7.19
CA SER A 1 17.84 7.44 8.47
C SER A 1 19.24 7.63 9.00
N GLU A 2 19.38 8.35 10.12
CA GLU A 2 20.57 8.28 10.94
C GLU A 2 20.66 6.96 11.69
N GLU A 3 21.71 6.74 12.48
CA GLU A 3 22.03 5.42 13.02
C GLU A 3 20.96 4.87 13.96
N ILE A 4 20.39 3.74 13.58
CA ILE A 4 19.45 2.96 14.37
C ILE A 4 20.23 2.20 15.45
N PRO A 5 19.86 2.28 16.73
CA PRO A 5 20.55 1.53 17.78
C PRO A 5 20.63 0.03 17.46
N ALA A 6 21.81 -0.55 17.58
CA ALA A 6 22.08 -1.93 17.15
C ALA A 6 21.07 -2.96 17.70
N ARG A 7 20.69 -2.82 18.97
CA ARG A 7 19.71 -3.71 19.63
C ARG A 7 18.30 -3.65 19.04
N MET A 8 17.97 -2.57 18.29
CA MET A 8 16.67 -2.38 17.70
C MET A 8 16.62 -2.82 16.24
N GLN A 9 17.76 -2.90 15.53
CA GLN A 9 17.82 -3.06 14.08
C GLN A 9 17.04 -4.27 13.57
N LYS A 10 17.42 -5.47 14.02
CA LYS A 10 16.83 -6.73 13.54
C LYS A 10 15.32 -6.80 13.83
N ARG A 11 14.93 -6.45 15.05
CA ARG A 11 13.53 -6.47 15.46
C ARG A 11 12.71 -5.45 14.67
N ALA A 12 13.23 -4.22 14.50
CA ALA A 12 12.56 -3.17 13.75
C ALA A 12 12.35 -3.54 12.28
N ALA A 13 13.36 -4.16 11.64
CA ALA A 13 13.22 -4.59 10.26
C ALA A 13 12.16 -5.69 10.10
N ALA A 14 12.12 -6.66 11.01
CA ALA A 14 11.12 -7.73 11.00
C ALA A 14 9.71 -7.19 11.24
N GLU A 15 9.51 -6.35 12.25
CA GLU A 15 8.21 -5.73 12.57
C GLU A 15 7.72 -4.83 11.43
N PHE A 16 8.62 -4.04 10.83
CA PHE A 16 8.27 -3.18 9.72
C PHE A 16 7.87 -3.99 8.48
N SER A 17 8.58 -5.08 8.20
CA SER A 17 8.21 -6.02 7.13
C SER A 17 6.83 -6.62 7.35
N GLN A 18 6.50 -7.05 8.56
CA GLN A 18 5.18 -7.59 8.90
C GLN A 18 4.06 -6.56 8.72
N ILE A 19 4.28 -5.32 9.15
CA ILE A 19 3.30 -4.24 8.92
C ILE A 19 3.08 -4.04 7.44
N PHE A 20 4.16 -3.95 6.67
CA PHE A 20 4.08 -3.71 5.23
C PHE A 20 3.34 -4.84 4.49
N THR A 21 3.68 -6.09 4.76
CA THR A 21 3.00 -7.25 4.14
C THR A 21 1.53 -7.34 4.55
N SER A 22 1.21 -7.04 5.81
CA SER A 22 -0.18 -6.96 6.26
C SER A 22 -0.99 -5.88 5.53
N GLU A 23 -0.38 -4.74 5.20
CA GLU A 23 -1.06 -3.69 4.41
C GLU A 23 -1.24 -4.12 2.95
N LEU A 24 -0.29 -4.88 2.35
CA LEU A 24 -0.46 -5.48 1.03
C LEU A 24 -1.65 -6.45 0.99
N GLU A 25 -1.73 -7.33 1.97
CA GLU A 25 -2.82 -8.32 2.09
C GLU A 25 -4.20 -7.65 2.23
N LYS A 26 -4.30 -6.58 3.02
CA LYS A 26 -5.55 -5.83 3.20
C LYS A 26 -6.12 -5.23 1.92
N VAL A 27 -5.25 -4.89 0.98
CA VAL A 27 -5.65 -4.35 -0.33
C VAL A 27 -5.72 -5.43 -1.40
N GLY A 28 -5.56 -6.70 -1.04
CA GLY A 28 -5.65 -7.83 -1.97
C GLY A 28 -4.47 -7.96 -2.93
N LEU A 29 -3.30 -7.43 -2.57
CA LEU A 29 -2.06 -7.64 -3.30
C LEU A 29 -1.33 -8.86 -2.75
N ALA A 30 -1.39 -9.97 -3.50
CA ALA A 30 -0.60 -11.15 -3.20
C ALA A 30 0.86 -10.94 -3.62
N TYR A 31 1.78 -11.61 -2.94
CA TYR A 31 3.20 -11.60 -3.24
C TYR A 31 3.79 -13.00 -3.03
N GLU A 32 4.93 -13.29 -3.66
CA GLU A 32 5.59 -14.61 -3.52
C GLU A 32 6.54 -14.63 -2.32
N THR A 33 7.43 -13.66 -2.23
CA THR A 33 8.39 -13.59 -1.13
C THR A 33 8.54 -12.17 -0.60
N ALA A 34 8.81 -12.07 0.70
CA ALA A 34 9.10 -10.83 1.38
C ALA A 34 10.39 -10.97 2.20
N ASN A 35 11.42 -10.25 1.82
CA ASN A 35 12.70 -10.24 2.48
C ASN A 35 12.95 -8.88 3.12
N TYR A 36 13.65 -8.87 4.26
CA TYR A 36 14.05 -7.64 4.91
C TYR A 36 15.54 -7.65 5.25
N PHE A 37 16.14 -6.49 5.12
CA PHE A 37 17.55 -6.27 5.41
C PHE A 37 17.69 -5.04 6.29
N VAL A 38 18.71 -5.03 7.12
CA VAL A 38 18.97 -3.90 8.00
C VAL A 38 20.46 -3.59 8.08
N THR A 39 20.76 -2.33 8.03
CA THR A 39 22.08 -1.76 8.33
C THR A 39 21.91 -0.72 9.43
N PRO A 40 22.98 -0.21 10.04
CA PRO A 40 22.85 0.84 11.05
C PRO A 40 22.00 2.04 10.61
N ARG A 41 21.92 2.32 9.32
CA ARG A 41 21.25 3.52 8.78
C ARG A 41 20.08 3.25 7.85
N ARG A 42 19.74 1.98 7.57
CA ARG A 42 18.74 1.59 6.57
C ARG A 42 17.93 0.39 7.03
N ILE A 43 16.66 0.43 6.75
CA ILE A 43 15.79 -0.74 6.71
C ILE A 43 15.35 -0.89 5.26
N THR A 44 15.49 -2.07 4.71
CA THR A 44 15.13 -2.40 3.34
C THR A 44 14.16 -3.55 3.35
N ILE A 45 13.10 -3.46 2.57
CA ILE A 45 12.17 -4.56 2.28
C ILE A 45 12.23 -4.82 0.78
N SER A 46 12.41 -6.07 0.40
CA SER A 46 12.29 -6.55 -0.98
C SER A 46 11.10 -7.48 -1.06
N ILE A 47 10.20 -7.18 -1.96
CA ILE A 47 9.00 -7.97 -2.22
C ILE A 47 9.05 -8.47 -3.66
N ASP A 48 8.96 -9.77 -3.83
CA ASP A 48 8.96 -10.40 -5.15
C ASP A 48 7.58 -10.99 -5.45
N GLY A 49 7.20 -11.03 -6.72
CA GLY A 49 5.95 -11.61 -7.18
C GLY A 49 4.72 -10.72 -6.97
N LEU A 50 4.90 -9.40 -6.82
CA LEU A 50 3.77 -8.47 -6.81
C LEU A 50 3.15 -8.36 -8.21
N PRO A 51 1.81 -8.48 -8.35
CA PRO A 51 1.14 -8.27 -9.63
C PRO A 51 1.18 -6.78 -10.03
N LEU A 52 1.13 -6.50 -11.33
CA LEU A 52 1.08 -5.13 -11.85
C LEU A 52 -0.23 -4.39 -11.50
N GLN A 53 -1.28 -5.16 -11.22
CA GLN A 53 -2.61 -4.66 -10.92
C GLN A 53 -3.28 -5.56 -9.87
N GLN A 54 -4.10 -4.96 -9.01
CA GLN A 54 -4.97 -5.72 -8.11
C GLN A 54 -5.94 -6.60 -8.91
N ALA A 55 -6.32 -7.73 -8.35
CA ALA A 55 -7.35 -8.57 -8.95
C ALA A 55 -8.67 -7.80 -9.10
N THR A 56 -9.33 -8.00 -10.21
CA THR A 56 -10.70 -7.51 -10.39
C THR A 56 -11.61 -8.26 -9.42
N VAL A 57 -12.37 -7.53 -8.62
CA VAL A 57 -13.32 -8.11 -7.68
C VAL A 57 -14.70 -8.05 -8.30
N VAL A 58 -15.34 -9.20 -8.45
CA VAL A 58 -16.75 -9.30 -8.85
C VAL A 58 -17.57 -9.52 -7.58
N GLU A 59 -18.37 -8.53 -7.22
CA GLU A 59 -19.30 -8.63 -6.09
C GLU A 59 -20.71 -8.83 -6.60
N GLU A 60 -21.33 -9.94 -6.18
CA GLU A 60 -22.77 -10.13 -6.39
C GLU A 60 -23.55 -9.36 -5.31
N ARG A 61 -24.36 -8.42 -5.71
CA ARG A 61 -25.25 -7.68 -4.80
C ARG A 61 -26.70 -8.03 -5.06
N ARG A 62 -27.38 -8.40 -3.97
CA ARG A 62 -28.81 -8.65 -3.99
C ARG A 62 -29.59 -7.34 -3.88
N GLY A 63 -30.47 -7.12 -4.83
CA GLY A 63 -31.39 -6.00 -4.89
C GLY A 63 -32.75 -6.27 -4.23
N PRO A 64 -33.73 -5.41 -4.50
CA PRO A 64 -35.11 -5.56 -4.03
C PRO A 64 -35.77 -6.80 -4.66
N ARG A 65 -36.92 -7.17 -4.13
CA ARG A 65 -37.78 -8.23 -4.72
C ARG A 65 -38.34 -7.75 -6.06
N VAL A 66 -38.59 -8.68 -6.97
CA VAL A 66 -39.18 -8.37 -8.28
C VAL A 66 -40.57 -7.73 -8.14
N ASP A 67 -41.30 -8.07 -7.06
CA ASP A 67 -42.64 -7.52 -6.75
C ASP A 67 -42.56 -6.18 -6.02
N ALA A 68 -41.36 -5.62 -5.76
CA ALA A 68 -41.21 -4.35 -5.04
C ALA A 68 -41.62 -3.15 -5.94
N PRO A 69 -42.05 -2.04 -5.35
CA PRO A 69 -42.41 -0.84 -6.10
C PRO A 69 -41.23 -0.32 -6.95
N ALA A 70 -41.53 0.21 -8.13
CA ALA A 70 -40.52 0.73 -9.06
C ALA A 70 -39.47 1.66 -8.42
N PRO A 71 -39.80 2.56 -7.48
CA PRO A 71 -38.83 3.41 -6.80
C PRO A 71 -37.72 2.65 -6.03
N ALA A 72 -38.00 1.42 -5.58
CA ALA A 72 -37.03 0.60 -4.87
C ALA A 72 -35.95 0.07 -5.82
N LEU A 73 -36.34 -0.33 -7.02
CA LEU A 73 -35.42 -0.72 -8.09
C LEU A 73 -34.60 0.46 -8.58
N ASP A 74 -35.22 1.61 -8.80
CA ASP A 74 -34.54 2.83 -9.22
C ASP A 74 -33.51 3.30 -8.17
N GLY A 75 -33.87 3.21 -6.88
CA GLY A 75 -32.94 3.48 -5.78
C GLY A 75 -31.75 2.54 -5.75
N PHE A 76 -31.97 1.25 -5.98
CA PHE A 76 -30.93 0.24 -6.07
C PHE A 76 -29.99 0.47 -7.27
N MET A 77 -30.54 0.79 -8.44
CA MET A 77 -29.76 1.11 -9.63
C MET A 77 -28.90 2.36 -9.41
N ARG A 78 -29.47 3.43 -8.86
CA ARG A 78 -28.73 4.67 -8.56
C ARG A 78 -27.61 4.46 -7.54
N SER A 79 -27.89 3.74 -6.45
CA SER A 79 -26.91 3.49 -5.39
C SER A 79 -25.71 2.66 -5.83
N ASN A 80 -25.88 1.82 -6.86
CA ASN A 80 -24.84 0.95 -7.40
C ASN A 80 -24.30 1.44 -8.75
N ASN A 81 -24.82 2.55 -9.29
CA ASN A 81 -24.45 3.13 -10.58
C ASN A 81 -24.53 2.11 -11.73
N ILE A 82 -25.65 1.35 -11.79
CA ILE A 82 -25.88 0.28 -12.74
C ILE A 82 -27.08 0.59 -13.64
N SER A 83 -27.05 0.02 -14.86
CA SER A 83 -28.15 0.04 -15.82
C SER A 83 -29.05 -1.18 -15.63
N ARG A 84 -30.29 -1.09 -16.14
CA ARG A 84 -31.27 -2.17 -16.03
C ARG A 84 -30.83 -3.45 -16.74
N ASP A 85 -30.03 -3.34 -17.77
CA ASP A 85 -29.51 -4.46 -18.57
C ASP A 85 -28.48 -5.31 -17.81
N GLN A 86 -27.94 -4.80 -16.69
CA GLN A 86 -26.97 -5.47 -15.82
C GLN A 86 -27.62 -6.23 -14.67
N ILE A 87 -28.96 -6.19 -14.58
CA ILE A 87 -29.72 -6.79 -13.49
C ILE A 87 -30.28 -8.12 -13.94
N GLU A 88 -30.00 -9.17 -13.18
CA GLU A 88 -30.60 -10.50 -13.39
C GLU A 88 -31.68 -10.77 -12.36
N GLU A 89 -32.76 -11.42 -12.80
CA GLU A 89 -33.77 -11.95 -11.91
C GLU A 89 -33.40 -13.39 -11.53
N ARG A 90 -33.27 -13.65 -10.24
CA ARG A 90 -33.03 -15.00 -9.76
C ARG A 90 -34.04 -15.40 -8.69
N GLU A 91 -34.50 -16.66 -8.80
CA GLU A 91 -35.40 -17.25 -7.81
C GLU A 91 -34.62 -17.81 -6.64
N THR A 92 -35.00 -17.42 -5.44
CA THR A 92 -34.42 -17.92 -4.20
C THR A 92 -35.50 -18.56 -3.32
N LYS A 93 -35.10 -19.32 -2.30
CA LYS A 93 -36.04 -19.91 -1.32
C LYS A 93 -36.97 -18.89 -0.63
N LYS A 94 -36.65 -17.57 -0.74
CA LYS A 94 -37.41 -16.46 -0.14
C LYS A 94 -38.18 -15.60 -1.17
N GLY A 95 -38.26 -16.08 -2.43
CA GLY A 95 -38.91 -15.37 -3.54
C GLY A 95 -37.91 -14.90 -4.63
N ARG A 96 -38.43 -14.21 -5.64
CA ARG A 96 -37.65 -13.67 -6.75
C ARG A 96 -37.05 -12.32 -6.36
N PHE A 97 -35.74 -12.17 -6.60
CA PHE A 97 -34.97 -10.97 -6.31
C PHE A 97 -34.17 -10.55 -7.52
N TYR A 98 -33.90 -9.27 -7.60
CA TYR A 98 -32.90 -8.73 -8.51
C TYR A 98 -31.50 -8.99 -7.97
N PHE A 99 -30.59 -9.38 -8.85
CA PHE A 99 -29.17 -9.53 -8.57
C PHE A 99 -28.38 -8.74 -9.59
N VAL A 100 -27.26 -8.22 -9.16
CA VAL A 100 -26.30 -7.55 -10.04
C VAL A 100 -24.90 -8.00 -9.71
N GLU A 101 -24.11 -8.30 -10.71
CA GLU A 101 -22.68 -8.49 -10.58
C GLU A 101 -21.97 -7.18 -10.85
N ILE A 102 -21.32 -6.63 -9.82
CA ILE A 102 -20.55 -5.39 -9.92
C ILE A 102 -19.09 -5.76 -10.06
N GLU A 103 -18.54 -5.53 -11.24
CA GLU A 103 -17.13 -5.70 -11.50
C GLU A 103 -16.37 -4.43 -11.10
N THR A 104 -15.59 -4.52 -10.03
CA THR A 104 -14.68 -3.46 -9.62
C THR A 104 -13.29 -3.77 -10.15
N LYS A 105 -12.86 -3.04 -11.17
CA LYS A 105 -11.49 -3.17 -11.70
C LYS A 105 -10.47 -2.82 -10.63
N GLY A 106 -9.50 -3.70 -10.44
CA GLY A 106 -8.40 -3.45 -9.52
C GLY A 106 -7.57 -2.23 -9.97
N LYS A 107 -7.01 -1.51 -9.01
CA LYS A 107 -6.10 -0.40 -9.26
C LYS A 107 -4.72 -0.91 -9.67
N LEU A 108 -3.96 -0.10 -10.37
CA LEU A 108 -2.56 -0.40 -10.66
C LEU A 108 -1.76 -0.47 -9.35
N THR A 109 -0.90 -1.46 -9.21
CA THR A 109 -0.08 -1.66 -8.00
C THR A 109 0.79 -0.44 -7.72
N LYS A 110 1.35 0.20 -8.74
CA LYS A 110 2.13 1.44 -8.60
C LYS A 110 1.35 2.64 -8.05
N GLU A 111 0.03 2.65 -8.16
CA GLU A 111 -0.83 3.71 -7.60
C GLU A 111 -1.21 3.42 -6.14
N VAL A 112 -1.21 2.16 -5.75
CA VAL A 112 -1.59 1.71 -4.40
C VAL A 112 -0.40 1.68 -3.45
N LEU A 113 0.78 1.28 -3.92
CA LEU A 113 1.99 1.13 -3.11
C LEU A 113 2.40 2.39 -2.34
N PRO A 114 2.34 3.62 -2.88
CA PRO A 114 2.71 4.81 -2.13
C PRO A 114 1.92 4.99 -0.84
N ALA A 115 0.61 4.77 -0.89
CA ALA A 115 -0.27 4.86 0.28
C ALA A 115 0.03 3.75 1.31
N ILE A 116 0.41 2.56 0.85
CA ILE A 116 0.83 1.44 1.72
C ILE A 116 2.13 1.80 2.44
N ILE A 117 3.12 2.34 1.73
CA ILE A 117 4.40 2.76 2.30
C ILE A 117 4.17 3.82 3.38
N GLU A 118 3.41 4.86 3.06
CA GLU A 118 3.10 5.94 4.00
C GLU A 118 2.37 5.41 5.24
N THR A 119 1.35 4.57 5.05
CA THR A 119 0.58 3.95 6.13
C THR A 119 1.46 3.06 7.01
N SER A 120 2.33 2.27 6.41
CA SER A 120 3.26 1.39 7.13
C SER A 120 4.25 2.19 7.98
N LEU A 121 4.80 3.27 7.43
CA LEU A 121 5.71 4.16 8.16
C LEU A 121 5.00 4.86 9.33
N LYS A 122 3.76 5.28 9.16
CA LYS A 122 2.95 5.91 10.21
C LYS A 122 2.51 4.92 11.31
N LYS A 123 2.24 3.68 10.96
CA LYS A 123 1.86 2.62 11.91
C LYS A 123 3.02 2.05 12.70
N PHE A 124 4.23 2.18 12.18
CA PHE A 124 5.40 1.59 12.82
C PHE A 124 5.77 2.34 14.13
N ALA A 125 5.67 1.62 15.24
CA ALA A 125 5.92 2.17 16.56
C ALA A 125 7.34 1.81 17.06
N TRP A 126 8.20 2.80 17.15
CA TRP A 126 9.52 2.63 17.78
C TRP A 126 9.40 2.60 19.31
N PRO A 127 10.12 1.70 20.01
CA PRO A 127 10.19 1.72 21.48
C PRO A 127 10.72 3.04 22.04
N LYS A 128 11.63 3.67 21.30
CA LYS A 128 12.09 5.05 21.54
C LYS A 128 12.10 5.80 20.21
N SER A 129 11.47 6.93 20.18
CA SER A 129 11.37 7.78 18.99
C SER A 129 11.58 9.24 19.37
N MET A 130 11.99 10.04 18.39
CA MET A 130 12.18 11.47 18.52
C MET A 130 11.47 12.22 17.40
N ARG A 131 11.29 13.50 17.57
CA ARG A 131 10.97 14.47 16.51
C ARG A 131 12.23 15.25 16.17
N TRP A 132 12.32 15.79 14.99
CA TRP A 132 13.45 16.61 14.57
C TRP A 132 12.98 17.81 13.76
N GLY A 133 13.72 18.90 13.82
CA GLY A 133 13.31 20.17 13.23
C GLY A 133 11.94 20.62 13.77
N SER A 134 11.13 21.15 12.88
CA SER A 134 9.74 21.56 13.17
C SER A 134 8.71 20.46 12.89
N ASN A 135 9.15 19.23 12.62
CA ASN A 135 8.29 18.12 12.24
C ASN A 135 7.56 17.50 13.43
N SER A 136 6.33 17.03 13.18
CA SER A 136 5.54 16.28 14.16
C SER A 136 5.73 14.76 14.06
N PHE A 137 6.17 14.26 12.91
CA PHE A 137 6.44 12.84 12.69
C PHE A 137 7.52 12.32 13.64
N ARG A 138 7.34 11.09 14.09
CA ARG A 138 8.24 10.46 15.05
C ARG A 138 8.93 9.26 14.44
N TRP A 139 10.25 9.23 14.56
CA TRP A 139 11.07 8.11 14.14
C TRP A 139 12.21 7.86 15.14
N VAL A 140 12.91 6.74 15.03
CA VAL A 140 14.02 6.44 15.96
C VAL A 140 15.15 7.46 15.86
N ARG A 141 15.43 7.95 14.68
CA ARG A 141 16.40 9.00 14.32
C ARG A 141 15.90 9.74 13.09
N PRO A 142 16.38 10.94 12.78
CA PRO A 142 15.97 11.68 11.59
C PRO A 142 15.96 10.83 10.32
N LEU A 143 14.85 10.82 9.63
CA LEU A 143 14.66 10.13 8.35
C LEU A 143 15.03 11.09 7.23
N HIS A 144 15.98 10.71 6.36
CA HIS A 144 16.51 11.60 5.33
C HIS A 144 15.99 11.31 3.93
N SER A 145 15.64 10.05 3.64
CA SER A 145 15.14 9.64 2.33
C SER A 145 14.34 8.34 2.42
N ILE A 146 13.44 8.19 1.48
CA ILE A 146 12.68 6.95 1.26
C ILE A 146 12.95 6.55 -0.19
N LEU A 147 13.62 5.39 -0.36
CA LEU A 147 13.81 4.78 -1.65
C LEU A 147 12.63 3.84 -1.91
N ALA A 148 11.89 4.08 -2.99
CA ALA A 148 10.73 3.28 -3.34
C ALA A 148 10.68 3.09 -4.86
N VAL A 149 10.88 1.85 -5.29
CA VAL A 149 10.94 1.45 -6.70
C VAL A 149 10.04 0.24 -6.91
N PHE A 150 9.32 0.22 -8.01
CA PHE A 150 8.52 -0.91 -8.47
C PHE A 150 8.67 -1.03 -9.99
N GLU A 151 9.00 -2.23 -10.50
CA GLU A 151 9.24 -2.47 -11.94
C GLU A 151 10.23 -1.47 -12.57
N ALA A 152 11.34 -1.24 -11.90
CA ALA A 152 12.39 -0.28 -12.28
C ALA A 152 11.95 1.20 -12.34
N GLU A 153 10.71 1.51 -11.98
CA GLU A 153 10.18 2.87 -11.93
C GLU A 153 10.12 3.38 -10.48
N VAL A 154 10.36 4.68 -10.30
CA VAL A 154 10.15 5.34 -8.99
C VAL A 154 8.67 5.42 -8.69
N LEU A 155 8.29 5.00 -7.51
CA LEU A 155 6.92 5.21 -7.03
C LEU A 155 6.70 6.69 -6.70
N HIS A 156 5.65 7.26 -7.25
CA HIS A 156 5.26 8.65 -6.99
C HIS A 156 4.49 8.75 -5.68
N GLY A 157 5.15 9.22 -4.65
CA GLY A 157 4.57 9.39 -3.33
C GLY A 157 5.45 10.20 -2.40
N GLU A 158 4.91 10.54 -1.25
CA GLU A 158 5.60 11.31 -0.23
C GLU A 158 5.18 10.86 1.17
N LEU A 159 6.04 11.10 2.14
CA LEU A 159 5.72 10.99 3.57
C LEU A 159 5.62 12.39 4.14
N ASP A 160 4.46 12.73 4.67
CA ASP A 160 4.25 13.96 5.43
C ASP A 160 4.88 13.84 6.82
N LEU A 161 5.81 14.73 7.13
CA LEU A 161 6.48 14.80 8.44
C LEU A 161 5.81 15.82 9.38
N GLY A 162 4.83 16.58 8.88
CA GLY A 162 4.13 17.64 9.58
C GLY A 162 4.49 19.04 9.11
N HIS A 163 5.74 19.40 9.00
CA HIS A 163 6.23 20.65 8.41
C HIS A 163 6.88 20.41 7.05
N ASP A 164 7.75 19.39 6.99
CA ASP A 164 8.45 18.98 5.76
C ASP A 164 7.80 17.73 5.15
N LYS A 165 8.19 17.43 3.91
CA LYS A 165 7.78 16.22 3.21
C LYS A 165 8.99 15.48 2.67
N LEU A 166 8.97 14.15 2.73
CA LEU A 166 9.95 13.30 2.09
C LEU A 166 9.34 12.65 0.85
N VAL A 167 9.74 13.14 -0.32
CA VAL A 167 9.34 12.56 -1.60
C VAL A 167 10.11 11.27 -1.82
N PHE A 168 9.44 10.27 -2.38
CA PHE A 168 10.06 9.00 -2.73
C PHE A 168 11.05 9.17 -3.87
N THR A 169 12.11 8.39 -3.84
CA THR A 169 13.21 8.49 -4.80
C THR A 169 13.75 7.09 -5.15
N ASN A 170 14.49 6.99 -6.24
CA ASN A 170 15.34 5.86 -6.53
C ASN A 170 16.83 6.14 -6.25
N MET A 171 17.14 7.30 -5.69
CA MET A 171 18.52 7.70 -5.44
C MET A 171 18.95 7.33 -4.03
N THR A 172 20.08 6.69 -3.90
CA THR A 172 20.75 6.41 -2.64
C THR A 172 22.17 6.97 -2.63
N LYS A 173 22.81 6.95 -1.49
CA LYS A 173 24.22 7.31 -1.34
C LYS A 173 25.00 6.09 -0.88
N GLY A 174 26.17 5.89 -1.44
CA GLY A 174 27.13 4.88 -0.97
C GLY A 174 27.55 5.12 0.48
N HIS A 175 28.36 4.22 1.01
CA HIS A 175 28.97 4.40 2.31
C HIS A 175 29.88 5.62 2.28
N ARG A 176 29.81 6.47 3.32
CA ARG A 176 30.55 7.73 3.38
C ARG A 176 32.07 7.61 3.26
N CYS A 177 32.62 6.43 3.53
CA CYS A 177 34.05 6.14 3.37
C CYS A 177 34.41 5.65 1.97
N CYS A 178 33.41 5.26 1.13
CA CYS A 178 33.62 4.69 -0.19
C CYS A 178 33.22 5.63 -1.33
N GLY A 179 32.83 6.86 -1.03
CA GLY A 179 32.38 7.87 -1.97
C GLY A 179 30.96 8.35 -1.66
N ALA A 180 30.74 9.66 -1.83
CA ALA A 180 29.46 10.30 -1.53
C ALA A 180 28.55 10.43 -2.76
N GLU A 181 28.86 9.69 -3.83
CA GLU A 181 28.11 9.80 -5.07
C GLU A 181 26.67 9.27 -4.90
N LYS A 182 25.75 9.94 -5.55
CA LYS A 182 24.37 9.51 -5.65
C LYS A 182 24.31 8.32 -6.62
N ILE A 183 23.74 7.23 -6.16
CA ILE A 183 23.58 5.98 -6.93
C ILE A 183 22.09 5.84 -7.26
N SER A 184 21.77 5.65 -8.53
CA SER A 184 20.43 5.30 -8.96
C SER A 184 20.22 3.80 -8.82
N VAL A 185 19.07 3.41 -8.31
CA VAL A 185 18.67 2.03 -8.05
C VAL A 185 17.40 1.73 -8.84
N ALA A 186 17.45 0.74 -9.71
CA ALA A 186 16.29 0.29 -10.46
C ALA A 186 15.63 -0.96 -9.84
N ASN A 187 16.42 -1.79 -9.16
CA ASN A 187 15.96 -3.03 -8.54
C ASN A 187 16.79 -3.36 -7.30
N PHE A 188 16.44 -4.44 -6.60
CA PHE A 188 17.14 -4.84 -5.37
C PHE A 188 18.58 -5.27 -5.63
N ALA A 189 18.91 -5.83 -6.80
CA ALA A 189 20.28 -6.25 -7.13
C ALA A 189 21.24 -5.06 -7.31
N ASP A 190 20.72 -3.89 -7.69
CA ASP A 190 21.50 -2.65 -7.81
C ASP A 190 21.78 -2.01 -6.43
N TYR A 191 21.02 -2.39 -5.41
CA TYR A 191 21.05 -1.80 -4.07
C TYR A 191 21.98 -2.53 -3.12
#